data_13c5fe0f990f7cfab8d741ec3b4baac1
#
_entry.id   13c5fe0f990f7cfab8d741ec3b4baac1
#
_cell.length_a   1.000
_cell.length_b   1.000
_cell.length_c   1.000
_cell.angle_alpha   90.00
_cell.angle_beta   90.00
_cell.angle_gamma   90.00
#
_symmetry.space_group_name_H-M   'P 1'
#
loop_
_entity.id
_entity.type
_entity.pdbx_description
1 polymer ?
#
loop_
_entity_poly.entity_id
_entity_poly.type
_entity_poly.pdbx_seq_one_letter_code
_entity_poly.pdbx_strand_id
1 'polypeptide(L)'
;SIAYRPSTKFNASLLGSIQYYNDLTEFIRTEKSNASERFRAMNKRLIRDRNSYLYKPADDVYAVPRVVMPHGGYRTIQEYASRRFDLQARATYTDTFAEGKHALTLVGGTDLYDYLERNGWHNEYGVNFEIGQLSTFDPMLFHWLHDRRNNYYSRSTTIYRNVSFLGNLSYSY
;
A
#
# COMPACT_ATOMS: atom_id res chain seq x y z
N SER A 1 0.43 2.44 -28.45
CA SER A 1 -0.65 1.77 -29.21
C SER A 1 -0.14 1.32 -30.58
N ILE A 2 -0.66 0.23 -31.03
CA ILE A 2 -0.39 -0.34 -32.37
C ILE A 2 -1.75 -0.42 -33.07
N ALA A 3 -1.79 -0.01 -34.32
CA ALA A 3 -2.98 -0.12 -35.18
C ALA A 3 -2.63 -0.88 -36.45
N TYR A 4 -3.49 -1.78 -36.88
CA TYR A 4 -3.36 -2.59 -38.07
C TYR A 4 -4.61 -2.45 -38.95
N ARG A 5 -4.46 -1.98 -40.19
CA ARG A 5 -5.52 -1.74 -41.12
C ARG A 5 -5.21 -2.40 -42.48
N PRO A 6 -5.49 -3.69 -42.65
CA PRO A 6 -5.21 -4.39 -43.89
C PRO A 6 -6.13 -4.01 -45.03
N SER A 7 -7.29 -3.41 -44.71
CA SER A 7 -8.27 -2.95 -45.70
C SER A 7 -9.07 -1.79 -45.14
N THR A 8 -9.87 -1.12 -46.00
CA THR A 8 -10.81 -0.08 -45.59
C THR A 8 -11.94 -0.61 -44.70
N LYS A 9 -12.21 -1.92 -44.74
CA LYS A 9 -13.29 -2.58 -44.01
C LYS A 9 -12.86 -3.10 -42.64
N PHE A 10 -11.56 -3.35 -42.42
CA PHE A 10 -11.08 -3.95 -41.19
C PHE A 10 -10.03 -3.06 -40.52
N ASN A 11 -10.24 -2.85 -39.23
CA ASN A 11 -9.31 -2.14 -38.36
C ASN A 11 -9.13 -2.93 -37.06
N ALA A 12 -7.89 -3.17 -36.64
CA ALA A 12 -7.56 -3.72 -35.33
C ALA A 12 -6.60 -2.81 -34.60
N SER A 13 -6.74 -2.71 -33.31
CA SER A 13 -5.85 -1.92 -32.45
C SER A 13 -5.49 -2.65 -31.18
N LEU A 14 -4.28 -2.44 -30.72
CA LEU A 14 -3.76 -2.93 -29.46
C LEU A 14 -3.22 -1.74 -28.67
N LEU A 15 -3.71 -1.55 -27.47
CA LEU A 15 -3.28 -0.53 -26.54
C LEU A 15 -2.80 -1.20 -25.26
N GLY A 16 -1.54 -0.96 -24.86
CA GLY A 16 -1.02 -1.39 -23.60
C GLY A 16 -0.57 -0.21 -22.75
N SER A 17 -0.79 -0.27 -21.45
CA SER A 17 -0.26 0.68 -20.50
C SER A 17 0.26 -0.02 -19.25
N ILE A 18 1.28 0.57 -18.64
CA ILE A 18 1.79 0.16 -17.35
C ILE A 18 1.98 1.40 -16.50
N GLN A 19 1.50 1.35 -15.27
CA GLN A 19 1.60 2.43 -14.31
C GLN A 19 2.22 1.90 -13.02
N TYR A 20 3.13 2.68 -12.46
CA TYR A 20 3.72 2.44 -11.16
C TYR A 20 3.46 3.65 -10.28
N TYR A 21 3.06 3.38 -9.06
CA TYR A 21 2.89 4.40 -8.03
C TYR A 21 3.57 3.93 -6.76
N ASN A 22 4.40 4.79 -6.17
CA ASN A 22 5.03 4.56 -4.88
C ASN A 22 4.83 5.81 -4.03
N ASP A 23 4.46 5.60 -2.78
CA ASP A 23 4.33 6.64 -1.78
C ASP A 23 5.00 6.19 -0.48
N LEU A 24 5.69 7.11 0.16
CA LEU A 24 6.34 6.92 1.45
C LEU A 24 5.95 8.09 2.35
N THR A 25 5.27 7.78 3.44
CA THR A 25 4.88 8.77 4.43
C THR A 25 5.56 8.48 5.76
N GLU A 26 6.23 9.46 6.35
CA GLU A 26 6.88 9.36 7.65
C GLU A 26 6.20 10.25 8.68
N PHE A 27 5.82 9.67 9.81
CA PHE A 27 5.34 10.39 10.98
C PHE A 27 6.41 10.39 12.05
N ILE A 28 7.10 11.51 12.19
CA ILE A 28 8.25 11.67 13.08
C ILE A 28 7.81 12.20 14.44
N ARG A 29 8.34 11.61 15.51
CA ARG A 29 8.20 12.05 16.89
C ARG A 29 9.57 12.10 17.50
N THR A 30 10.10 13.31 17.63
CA THR A 30 11.42 13.54 18.19
C THR A 30 11.50 13.11 19.65
N GLU A 31 12.70 12.93 20.17
CA GLU A 31 12.94 12.50 21.55
C GLU A 31 12.25 13.40 22.59
N LYS A 32 12.27 14.72 22.37
CA LYS A 32 11.66 15.74 23.26
C LYS A 32 10.17 15.94 23.03
N SER A 33 9.54 15.18 22.14
CA SER A 33 8.09 15.26 21.96
C SER A 33 7.37 14.64 23.14
N ASN A 34 6.21 15.17 23.50
CA ASN A 34 5.35 14.59 24.54
C ASN A 34 5.02 13.12 24.30
N ALA A 35 4.98 12.71 23.03
CA ALA A 35 4.73 11.34 22.63
C ALA A 35 5.90 10.40 23.00
N SER A 36 7.15 10.87 22.88
CA SER A 36 8.35 10.11 23.25
C SER A 36 8.61 10.17 24.76
N GLU A 37 8.36 11.32 25.39
CA GLU A 37 8.56 11.49 26.83
C GLU A 37 7.63 10.61 27.67
N ARG A 38 6.42 10.34 27.20
CA ARG A 38 5.50 9.40 27.89
C ARG A 38 6.11 8.03 28.14
N PHE A 39 6.96 7.53 27.27
CA PHE A 39 7.64 6.24 27.43
C PHE A 39 8.70 6.25 28.51
N ARG A 40 9.12 7.44 28.99
CA ARG A 40 10.21 7.63 29.97
C ARG A 40 9.75 8.30 31.25
N ALA A 41 8.49 8.73 31.33
CA ALA A 41 7.98 9.46 32.48
C ALA A 41 7.95 8.60 33.73
N MET A 42 8.96 8.78 34.62
CA MET A 42 9.10 8.04 35.87
C MET A 42 9.66 8.89 37.03
N ASN A 43 9.66 10.21 36.89
CA ASN A 43 10.31 11.15 37.83
C ASN A 43 9.73 11.09 39.25
N LYS A 44 8.46 10.74 39.41
CA LYS A 44 7.78 10.59 40.69
C LYS A 44 7.19 9.19 40.78
N ARG A 45 7.20 8.58 42.00
CA ARG A 45 6.66 7.26 42.27
C ARG A 45 5.21 7.12 41.71
N LEU A 46 4.36 8.09 41.98
CA LEU A 46 2.98 8.07 41.53
C LEU A 46 2.85 8.08 40.00
N ILE A 47 3.71 8.84 39.29
CA ILE A 47 3.76 8.89 37.83
C ILE A 47 4.27 7.55 37.30
N ARG A 48 5.38 7.06 37.82
CA ARG A 48 5.98 5.77 37.42
C ARG A 48 4.99 4.62 37.56
N ASP A 49 4.37 4.48 38.74
CA ASP A 49 3.52 3.32 39.06
C ASP A 49 2.20 3.33 38.27
N ARG A 50 1.77 4.50 37.77
CA ARG A 50 0.58 4.68 36.90
C ARG A 50 0.91 4.78 35.41
N ASN A 51 2.19 4.90 35.06
CA ASN A 51 2.58 5.04 33.67
C ASN A 51 2.48 3.71 32.91
N SER A 52 1.44 3.57 32.15
CA SER A 52 1.20 2.40 31.33
C SER A 52 2.20 2.21 30.18
N TYR A 53 3.03 3.18 29.85
CA TYR A 53 4.08 3.07 28.83
C TYR A 53 5.38 2.44 29.34
N LEU A 54 5.51 2.24 30.64
CA LEU A 54 6.62 1.50 31.20
C LEU A 54 6.35 0.00 31.19
N TYR A 55 7.39 -0.77 31.03
CA TYR A 55 7.32 -2.24 31.13
C TYR A 55 7.33 -2.67 32.60
N LYS A 56 6.40 -3.56 32.93
CA LYS A 56 6.37 -4.27 34.20
C LYS A 56 6.03 -5.73 33.92
N PRO A 57 6.84 -6.71 34.39
CA PRO A 57 6.51 -8.13 34.28
C PRO A 57 5.13 -8.41 34.87
N ALA A 58 4.32 -9.23 34.18
CA ALA A 58 2.98 -9.58 34.66
C ALA A 58 3.00 -10.55 35.86
N ASP A 59 4.05 -11.34 35.98
CA ASP A 59 4.28 -12.37 37.01
C ASP A 59 4.88 -11.80 38.30
N ASP A 60 5.37 -10.56 38.29
CA ASP A 60 5.95 -9.91 39.48
C ASP A 60 5.19 -8.62 39.84
N VAL A 61 4.32 -8.76 40.85
CA VAL A 61 3.52 -7.62 41.37
C VAL A 61 4.42 -6.55 42.02
N TYR A 62 5.55 -6.92 42.50
CA TYR A 62 6.50 -6.02 43.19
C TYR A 62 7.54 -5.41 42.25
N ALA A 63 7.62 -5.87 41.03
CA ALA A 63 8.56 -5.31 40.06
C ALA A 63 8.37 -3.80 39.89
N VAL A 64 9.47 -3.08 39.85
CA VAL A 64 9.48 -1.65 39.56
C VAL A 64 9.35 -1.45 38.04
N PRO A 65 8.36 -0.67 37.59
CA PRO A 65 8.24 -0.35 36.17
C PRO A 65 9.51 0.27 35.61
N ARG A 66 9.93 -0.13 34.41
CA ARG A 66 11.15 0.34 33.77
C ARG A 66 10.90 0.83 32.34
N VAL A 67 11.78 1.71 31.89
CA VAL A 67 11.79 2.18 30.50
C VAL A 67 12.34 1.08 29.59
N VAL A 68 11.61 0.75 28.54
CA VAL A 68 12.06 -0.17 27.48
C VAL A 68 12.22 0.53 26.13
N MET A 69 11.70 1.76 26.04
CA MET A 69 11.87 2.60 24.85
C MET A 69 13.32 3.04 24.73
N PRO A 70 14.03 2.76 23.61
CA PRO A 70 15.40 3.19 23.40
C PRO A 70 15.54 4.72 23.46
N HIS A 71 16.74 5.22 23.74
CA HIS A 71 17.02 6.64 23.63
C HIS A 71 16.81 7.12 22.19
N GLY A 72 16.31 8.35 22.04
CA GLY A 72 15.89 8.92 20.76
C GLY A 72 14.38 9.02 20.63
N GLY A 73 13.93 9.44 19.49
CA GLY A 73 12.51 9.48 19.14
C GLY A 73 12.03 8.20 18.50
N TYR A 74 10.87 8.25 17.87
CA TYR A 74 10.39 7.18 17.03
C TYR A 74 9.68 7.72 15.80
N ARG A 75 9.63 6.93 14.75
CA ARG A 75 8.85 7.23 13.55
C ARG A 75 8.00 6.05 13.13
N THR A 76 6.87 6.38 12.52
CA THR A 76 6.04 5.44 11.79
C THR A 76 6.26 5.67 10.31
N ILE A 77 6.66 4.66 9.60
CA ILE A 77 6.83 4.68 8.14
C ILE A 77 5.64 3.95 7.54
N GLN A 78 4.96 4.61 6.61
CA GLN A 78 3.90 4.02 5.80
C GLN A 78 4.39 3.94 4.37
N GLU A 79 4.35 2.73 3.80
CA GLU A 79 4.75 2.44 2.44
C GLU A 79 3.54 2.00 1.63
N TYR A 80 3.33 2.63 0.49
CA TYR A 80 2.33 2.23 -0.47
C TYR A 80 3.01 2.06 -1.84
N ALA A 81 2.81 0.91 -2.47
CA ALA A 81 3.31 0.64 -3.81
C ALA A 81 2.21 -0.01 -4.64
N SER A 82 1.96 0.48 -5.83
CA SER A 82 1.04 -0.17 -6.75
C SER A 82 1.61 -0.27 -8.15
N ARG A 83 1.23 -1.34 -8.83
CA ARG A 83 1.49 -1.58 -10.25
C ARG A 83 0.18 -1.91 -10.93
N ARG A 84 -0.10 -1.21 -12.00
CA ARG A 84 -1.24 -1.44 -12.88
C ARG A 84 -0.76 -1.75 -14.28
N PHE A 85 -1.27 -2.81 -14.85
CA PHE A 85 -1.09 -3.19 -16.24
C PHE A 85 -2.46 -3.28 -16.93
N ASP A 86 -2.61 -2.58 -18.03
CA ASP A 86 -3.81 -2.63 -18.88
C ASP A 86 -3.40 -3.02 -20.29
N LEU A 87 -4.13 -3.95 -20.89
CA LEU A 87 -4.01 -4.30 -22.29
C LEU A 87 -5.41 -4.36 -22.90
N GLN A 88 -5.62 -3.60 -23.95
CA GLN A 88 -6.87 -3.54 -24.67
C GLN A 88 -6.65 -3.93 -26.13
N ALA A 89 -7.37 -4.92 -26.60
CA ALA A 89 -7.43 -5.28 -28.00
C ALA A 89 -8.83 -5.00 -28.55
N ARG A 90 -8.90 -4.36 -29.71
CA ARG A 90 -10.15 -4.04 -30.39
C ARG A 90 -10.01 -4.40 -31.87
N ALA A 91 -11.10 -4.93 -32.43
CA ALA A 91 -11.22 -5.16 -33.85
C ALA A 91 -12.58 -4.64 -34.32
N THR A 92 -12.58 -3.94 -35.44
CA THR A 92 -13.79 -3.40 -36.09
C THR A 92 -13.81 -3.86 -37.52
N TYR A 93 -14.95 -4.40 -37.95
CA TYR A 93 -15.24 -4.73 -39.33
C TYR A 93 -16.47 -3.91 -39.75
N THR A 94 -16.36 -3.20 -40.89
CA THR A 94 -17.45 -2.43 -41.43
C THR A 94 -17.58 -2.76 -42.91
N ASP A 95 -18.76 -3.09 -43.37
CA ASP A 95 -19.05 -3.38 -44.76
C ASP A 95 -20.39 -2.77 -45.18
N THR A 96 -20.46 -2.41 -46.47
CA THR A 96 -21.68 -1.98 -47.12
C THR A 96 -21.88 -2.82 -48.38
N PHE A 97 -23.07 -3.32 -48.60
CA PHE A 97 -23.42 -4.18 -49.75
C PHE A 97 -24.78 -3.81 -50.31
N ALA A 98 -25.14 -4.43 -51.45
CA ALA A 98 -26.33 -4.12 -52.20
C ALA A 98 -26.45 -2.62 -52.58
N GLU A 99 -25.39 -2.09 -53.23
CA GLU A 99 -25.33 -0.68 -53.66
C GLU A 99 -25.53 0.35 -52.53
N GLY A 100 -25.03 0.00 -51.31
CA GLY A 100 -25.12 0.88 -50.15
C GLY A 100 -26.43 0.79 -49.36
N LYS A 101 -27.36 -0.09 -49.74
CA LYS A 101 -28.62 -0.28 -49.02
C LYS A 101 -28.48 -0.97 -47.69
N HIS A 102 -27.41 -1.74 -47.50
CA HIS A 102 -27.13 -2.46 -46.28
C HIS A 102 -25.78 -2.05 -45.71
N ALA A 103 -25.73 -1.71 -44.43
CA ALA A 103 -24.50 -1.44 -43.73
C ALA A 103 -24.39 -2.36 -42.50
N LEU A 104 -23.24 -2.97 -42.35
CA LEU A 104 -22.92 -3.86 -41.23
C LEU A 104 -21.66 -3.35 -40.50
N THR A 105 -21.74 -3.22 -39.20
CA THR A 105 -20.59 -2.95 -38.34
C THR A 105 -20.51 -3.99 -37.24
N LEU A 106 -19.35 -4.63 -37.14
CA LEU A 106 -19.00 -5.58 -36.10
C LEU A 106 -17.85 -5.00 -35.28
N VAL A 107 -18.00 -4.97 -34.00
CA VAL A 107 -16.94 -4.58 -33.07
C VAL A 107 -16.71 -5.73 -32.04
N GLY A 108 -15.48 -6.17 -31.91
CA GLY A 108 -15.10 -7.14 -30.91
C GLY A 108 -13.85 -6.69 -30.16
N GLY A 109 -13.70 -7.13 -28.95
CA GLY A 109 -12.50 -6.79 -28.19
C GLY A 109 -12.39 -7.48 -26.86
N THR A 110 -11.22 -7.30 -26.27
CA THR A 110 -10.89 -7.81 -24.93
C THR A 110 -10.08 -6.78 -24.17
N ASP A 111 -10.32 -6.72 -22.86
CA ASP A 111 -9.56 -5.93 -21.90
C ASP A 111 -8.94 -6.87 -20.87
N LEU A 112 -7.64 -6.78 -20.69
CA LEU A 112 -6.88 -7.42 -19.63
C LEU A 112 -6.46 -6.34 -18.64
N TYR A 113 -6.71 -6.61 -17.36
CA TYR A 113 -6.37 -5.74 -16.26
C TYR A 113 -5.66 -6.54 -15.17
N ASP A 114 -4.44 -6.13 -14.81
CA ASP A 114 -3.69 -6.69 -13.68
C ASP A 114 -3.30 -5.54 -12.75
N TYR A 115 -3.74 -5.61 -11.51
CA TYR A 115 -3.43 -4.64 -10.48
C TYR A 115 -2.83 -5.33 -9.27
N LEU A 116 -1.67 -4.87 -8.86
CA LEU A 116 -0.99 -5.28 -7.65
C LEU A 116 -0.81 -4.07 -6.74
N GLU A 117 -1.28 -4.19 -5.51
CA GLU A 117 -1.10 -3.21 -4.46
C GLU A 117 -0.37 -3.82 -3.29
N ARG A 118 0.59 -3.11 -2.75
CA ARG A 118 1.27 -3.43 -1.50
C ARG A 118 1.14 -2.23 -0.59
N ASN A 119 0.64 -2.48 0.60
CA ASN A 119 0.48 -1.48 1.64
C ASN A 119 1.11 -2.01 2.92
N GLY A 120 1.89 -1.19 3.59
CA GLY A 120 2.55 -1.56 4.82
C GLY A 120 2.86 -0.36 5.70
N TRP A 121 3.05 -0.64 6.97
CA TRP A 121 3.59 0.33 7.91
C TRP A 121 4.43 -0.40 8.96
N HIS A 122 5.41 0.30 9.47
CA HIS A 122 6.21 -0.16 10.59
C HIS A 122 6.67 1.02 11.46
N ASN A 123 6.96 0.71 12.71
CA ASN A 123 7.50 1.67 13.67
C ASN A 123 8.99 1.41 13.89
N GLU A 124 9.77 2.48 13.86
CA GLU A 124 11.18 2.48 14.26
C GLU A 124 11.32 3.26 15.55
N TYR A 125 11.86 2.61 16.58
CA TYR A 125 12.04 3.18 17.91
C TYR A 125 13.51 3.51 18.16
N GLY A 126 13.78 4.55 18.95
CA GLY A 126 15.14 4.96 19.28
C GLY A 126 15.88 5.64 18.12
N VAL A 127 15.16 6.38 17.28
CA VAL A 127 15.77 7.09 16.15
C VAL A 127 16.42 8.37 16.65
N ASN A 128 17.72 8.52 16.37
CA ASN A 128 18.40 9.80 16.48
C ASN A 128 18.25 10.53 15.13
N PHE A 129 17.38 11.51 15.08
CA PHE A 129 17.09 12.25 13.84
C PHE A 129 18.19 13.22 13.42
N GLU A 130 19.18 13.52 14.29
CA GLU A 130 20.30 14.39 13.93
C GLU A 130 21.32 13.64 13.07
N ILE A 131 21.52 12.36 13.32
CA ILE A 131 22.52 11.54 12.63
C ILE A 131 21.90 10.37 11.84
N GLY A 132 20.57 10.24 11.86
CA GLY A 132 19.86 9.18 11.12
C GLY A 132 20.10 7.76 11.61
N GLN A 133 20.57 7.57 12.85
CA GLN A 133 20.88 6.26 13.39
C GLN A 133 19.80 5.75 14.33
N LEU A 134 19.64 4.43 14.35
CA LEU A 134 18.83 3.73 15.34
C LEU A 134 19.68 3.37 16.55
N SER A 135 19.16 3.63 17.75
CA SER A 135 19.78 3.13 18.98
C SER A 135 19.57 1.62 19.13
N THR A 136 20.50 0.96 19.79
CA THR A 136 20.30 -0.41 20.26
C THR A 136 19.13 -0.43 21.24
N PHE A 137 18.16 -1.32 21.03
CA PHE A 137 16.98 -1.40 21.88
C PHE A 137 16.98 -2.62 22.80
N ASP A 138 16.32 -2.47 23.94
CA ASP A 138 16.08 -3.57 24.88
C ASP A 138 15.10 -4.57 24.25
N PRO A 139 15.41 -5.88 24.19
CA PRO A 139 14.48 -6.91 23.72
C PRO A 139 13.12 -6.90 24.43
N MET A 140 13.06 -6.39 25.66
CA MET A 140 11.82 -6.21 26.41
C MET A 140 10.84 -5.24 25.76
N LEU A 141 11.30 -4.40 24.82
CA LEU A 141 10.40 -3.59 24.01
C LEU A 141 9.40 -4.45 23.24
N PHE A 142 9.85 -5.56 22.65
CA PHE A 142 8.97 -6.48 21.93
C PHE A 142 7.99 -7.19 22.86
N HIS A 143 8.43 -7.60 24.06
CA HIS A 143 7.52 -8.14 25.07
C HIS A 143 6.47 -7.12 25.47
N TRP A 144 6.86 -5.88 25.71
CA TRP A 144 5.94 -4.82 26.05
C TRP A 144 4.92 -4.56 24.94
N LEU A 145 5.33 -4.55 23.64
CA LEU A 145 4.45 -4.39 22.50
C LEU A 145 3.48 -5.56 22.37
N HIS A 146 3.98 -6.78 22.55
CA HIS A 146 3.18 -8.00 22.47
C HIS A 146 2.10 -8.06 23.57
N ASP A 147 2.46 -7.81 24.83
CA ASP A 147 1.55 -7.86 25.97
C ASP A 147 0.40 -6.87 25.83
N ARG A 148 0.63 -5.78 25.13
CA ARG A 148 -0.36 -4.74 24.86
C ARG A 148 -1.09 -4.90 23.53
N ARG A 149 -0.82 -5.97 22.80
CA ARG A 149 -1.35 -6.19 21.44
C ARG A 149 -1.12 -4.98 20.54
N ASN A 150 0.00 -4.30 20.74
CA ASN A 150 0.40 -3.14 19.95
C ASN A 150 1.26 -3.62 18.78
N ASN A 151 0.67 -3.74 17.62
CA ASN A 151 1.40 -4.09 16.42
C ASN A 151 2.43 -3.00 16.11
N TYR A 152 3.64 -3.42 15.78
CA TYR A 152 4.72 -2.52 15.37
C TYR A 152 5.00 -2.57 13.87
N TYR A 153 4.33 -3.46 13.16
CA TYR A 153 4.33 -3.50 11.70
C TYR A 153 3.03 -4.13 11.18
N SER A 154 2.70 -3.81 9.95
CA SER A 154 1.66 -4.49 9.16
C SER A 154 2.06 -4.47 7.70
N ARG A 155 1.69 -5.51 6.98
CA ARG A 155 1.86 -5.58 5.53
C ARG A 155 0.70 -6.32 4.91
N SER A 156 0.15 -5.74 3.86
CA SER A 156 -0.89 -6.35 3.04
C SER A 156 -0.53 -6.31 1.56
N THR A 157 -1.03 -7.27 0.83
CA THR A 157 -0.90 -7.32 -0.64
C THR A 157 -2.25 -7.65 -1.21
N THR A 158 -2.72 -6.80 -2.12
CA THR A 158 -3.95 -6.99 -2.87
C THR A 158 -3.61 -7.23 -4.33
N ILE A 159 -4.20 -8.27 -4.92
CA ILE A 159 -4.05 -8.59 -6.34
C ILE A 159 -5.44 -8.63 -6.93
N TYR A 160 -5.64 -7.87 -7.99
CA TYR A 160 -6.88 -7.89 -8.76
C TYR A 160 -6.55 -8.13 -10.24
N ARG A 161 -7.19 -9.14 -10.82
CA ARG A 161 -7.05 -9.49 -12.23
C ARG A 161 -8.41 -9.62 -12.85
N ASN A 162 -8.57 -9.02 -14.03
CA ASN A 162 -9.80 -9.11 -14.77
C ASN A 162 -9.53 -9.29 -16.25
N VAL A 163 -10.37 -10.10 -16.88
CA VAL A 163 -10.44 -10.25 -18.34
C VAL A 163 -11.88 -9.97 -18.74
N SER A 164 -12.07 -9.01 -19.61
CA SER A 164 -13.39 -8.63 -20.11
C SER A 164 -13.43 -8.77 -21.62
N PHE A 165 -14.57 -9.19 -22.13
CA PHE A 165 -14.83 -9.28 -23.55
C PHE A 165 -15.99 -8.34 -23.91
N LEU A 166 -15.90 -7.72 -25.06
CA LEU A 166 -16.99 -6.94 -25.61
C LEU A 166 -17.31 -7.38 -27.04
N GLY A 167 -18.54 -7.28 -27.38
CA GLY A 167 -19.03 -7.50 -28.75
C GLY A 167 -20.20 -6.57 -29.03
N ASN A 168 -20.21 -5.96 -30.19
CA ASN A 168 -21.30 -5.14 -30.69
C ASN A 168 -21.53 -5.46 -32.17
N LEU A 169 -22.79 -5.57 -32.56
CA LEU A 169 -23.24 -5.72 -33.93
C LEU A 169 -24.26 -4.64 -34.21
N SER A 170 -24.03 -3.89 -35.28
CA SER A 170 -24.97 -2.91 -35.81
C SER A 170 -25.25 -3.23 -37.28
N TYR A 171 -26.50 -3.27 -37.63
CA TYR A 171 -26.98 -3.46 -39.00
C TYR A 171 -28.05 -2.41 -39.32
N SER A 172 -27.95 -1.82 -40.47
CA SER A 172 -28.96 -0.91 -41.00
C SER A 172 -29.31 -1.25 -42.44
N TYR A 173 -30.57 -1.05 -42.75
CA TYR A 173 -31.17 -1.26 -44.06
C TYR A 173 -31.82 0.05 -44.51
#